data_a15141187833f1ed3b7785977aa83206
#
_entry.id   a15141187833f1ed3b7785977aa83206
#
_cell.length_a   1.000
_cell.length_b   1.000
_cell.length_c   1.000
_cell.angle_alpha   90.00
_cell.angle_beta   90.00
_cell.angle_gamma   90.00
#
_symmetry.space_group_name_H-M   'P 1'
#
loop_
_entity.id
_entity.type
_entity.pdbx_description
1 polymer ?
#
loop_
_entity_poly.entity_id
_entity_poly.type
_entity_poly.pdbx_seq_one_letter_code
_entity_poly.pdbx_strand_id
1 'polypeptide(L)'
;MTIITSVSQLCSMPLQGIVQGGQTIISYNFGAGNNDRVKKAFVCELIVCAVYSCSFFVLMMFLPNVFASIFTSDVALTSYTANVMRIYMAGIFATGFQISCQNTFVGLSQAKISLFLAVLRKLILLIPLILILPVFMSDKVFAVFLAEPVSDILAATVTTITFMTRFNKILAKGPQR
;
A
#
# COMPACT_ATOMS: atom_id res chain seq x y z
N MET A 1 -5.50 -3.00 18.81
CA MET A 1 -5.47 -2.08 17.65
C MET A 1 -4.20 -1.25 17.62
N THR A 2 -3.89 -0.47 18.65
CA THR A 2 -2.75 0.49 18.66
C THR A 2 -1.40 -0.14 18.26
N ILE A 3 -1.05 -1.31 18.80
CA ILE A 3 0.22 -1.99 18.49
C ILE A 3 0.30 -2.33 16.99
N ILE A 4 -0.76 -2.89 16.43
CA ILE A 4 -0.80 -3.30 15.01
C ILE A 4 -0.71 -2.10 14.08
N THR A 5 -1.42 -1.03 14.39
CA THR A 5 -1.35 0.22 13.60
C THR A 5 0.00 0.90 13.70
N SER A 6 0.64 0.89 14.88
CA SER A 6 2.00 1.43 15.06
C SER A 6 3.04 0.64 14.25
N VAL A 7 2.97 -0.70 14.27
CA VAL A 7 3.84 -1.54 13.43
C VAL A 7 3.59 -1.27 11.95
N SER A 8 2.32 -1.17 11.52
CA SER A 8 1.98 -0.86 10.13
C SER A 8 2.52 0.49 9.68
N GLN A 9 2.44 1.52 10.53
CA GLN A 9 3.02 2.84 10.24
C GLN A 9 4.55 2.79 10.13
N LEU A 10 5.21 2.09 11.06
CA LEU A 10 6.66 1.92 11.03
C LEU A 10 7.12 1.24 9.73
N CYS A 11 6.37 0.25 9.27
CA CYS A 11 6.62 -0.43 7.99
C CYS A 11 6.39 0.47 6.78
N SER A 12 5.41 1.35 6.86
CA SER A 12 5.02 2.22 5.73
C SER A 12 5.93 3.42 5.56
N MET A 13 6.61 3.89 6.62
CA MET A 13 7.47 5.08 6.56
C MET A 13 8.63 4.97 5.56
N PRO A 14 9.45 3.90 5.56
CA PRO A 14 10.53 3.76 4.59
C PRO A 14 9.99 3.64 3.16
N LEU A 15 8.86 2.95 2.99
CA LEU A 15 8.21 2.81 1.69
C LEU A 15 7.78 4.17 1.13
N GLN A 16 7.20 5.04 1.97
CA GLN A 16 6.84 6.40 1.57
C GLN A 16 8.08 7.24 1.20
N GLY A 17 9.19 7.08 1.91
CA GLY A 17 10.46 7.75 1.56
C GLY A 17 10.96 7.34 0.17
N ILE A 18 10.93 6.03 -0.14
CA ILE A 18 11.34 5.49 -1.46
C ILE A 18 10.48 6.10 -2.56
N VAL A 19 9.14 6.08 -2.42
CA VAL A 19 8.25 6.56 -3.49
C VAL A 19 8.27 8.08 -3.63
N GLN A 20 8.52 8.85 -2.57
CA GLN A 20 8.70 10.30 -2.67
C GLN A 20 9.96 10.65 -3.45
N GLY A 21 11.07 9.93 -3.22
CA GLY A 21 12.29 10.06 -4.03
C GLY A 21 12.06 9.72 -5.50
N GLY A 22 11.39 8.60 -5.77
CA GLY A 22 11.01 8.17 -7.12
C GLY A 22 10.09 9.16 -7.82
N GLN A 23 9.08 9.68 -7.11
CA GLN A 23 8.15 10.68 -7.61
C GLN A 23 8.86 11.94 -8.13
N THR A 24 9.87 12.42 -7.42
CA THR A 24 10.65 13.59 -7.84
C THR A 24 11.37 13.33 -9.16
N ILE A 25 12.01 12.16 -9.32
CA ILE A 25 12.69 11.76 -10.55
C ILE A 25 11.70 11.62 -11.70
N ILE A 26 10.55 11.00 -11.46
CA ILE A 26 9.47 10.82 -12.45
C ILE A 26 8.95 12.18 -12.91
N SER A 27 8.63 13.07 -11.97
CA SER A 27 8.09 14.40 -12.25
C SER A 27 9.05 15.26 -13.07
N TYR A 28 10.34 15.26 -12.71
CA TYR A 28 11.38 16.00 -13.46
C TYR A 28 11.51 15.49 -14.91
N ASN A 29 11.62 14.16 -15.08
CA ASN A 29 11.77 13.59 -16.42
C ASN A 29 10.51 13.73 -17.27
N PHE A 30 9.32 13.66 -16.64
CA PHE A 30 8.06 13.91 -17.32
C PHE A 30 7.96 15.36 -17.82
N GLY A 31 8.31 16.34 -16.97
CA GLY A 31 8.37 17.74 -17.35
C GLY A 31 9.36 18.03 -18.48
N ALA A 32 10.46 17.29 -18.54
CA ALA A 32 11.46 17.37 -19.62
C ALA A 32 11.08 16.57 -20.89
N GLY A 33 9.93 15.87 -20.92
CA GLY A 33 9.50 15.07 -22.07
C GLY A 33 10.25 13.73 -22.25
N ASN A 34 11.06 13.32 -21.27
CA ASN A 34 11.90 12.12 -21.33
C ASN A 34 11.12 10.85 -20.92
N ASN A 35 10.15 10.43 -21.73
CA ASN A 35 9.25 9.31 -21.42
C ASN A 35 9.96 7.99 -21.11
N ASP A 36 11.09 7.69 -21.77
CA ASP A 36 11.85 6.46 -21.52
C ASP A 36 12.50 6.46 -20.14
N ARG A 37 12.97 7.63 -19.68
CA ARG A 37 13.49 7.76 -18.30
C ARG A 37 12.39 7.67 -17.26
N VAL A 38 11.21 8.20 -17.54
CA VAL A 38 10.02 8.03 -16.68
C VAL A 38 9.68 6.56 -16.50
N LYS A 39 9.62 5.78 -17.60
CA LYS A 39 9.36 4.34 -17.52
C LYS A 39 10.42 3.59 -16.72
N LYS A 40 11.70 3.87 -16.95
CA LYS A 40 12.80 3.25 -16.20
C LYS A 40 12.74 3.60 -14.71
N ALA A 41 12.50 4.86 -14.37
CA ALA A 41 12.37 5.31 -12.98
C ALA A 41 11.20 4.63 -12.28
N PHE A 42 10.03 4.54 -12.93
CA PHE A 42 8.87 3.82 -12.40
C PHE A 42 9.16 2.33 -12.16
N VAL A 43 9.77 1.64 -13.13
CA VAL A 43 10.10 0.21 -12.98
C VAL A 43 11.09 0.00 -11.83
N CYS A 44 12.10 0.84 -11.71
CA CYS A 44 13.07 0.78 -10.60
C CYS A 44 12.36 0.99 -9.25
N GLU A 45 11.53 2.03 -9.12
CA GLU A 45 10.73 2.30 -7.93
C GLU A 45 9.81 1.13 -7.58
N LEU A 46 9.12 0.58 -8.58
CA LEU A 46 8.21 -0.57 -8.40
C LEU A 46 8.94 -1.81 -7.88
N ILE A 47 10.11 -2.13 -8.45
CA ILE A 47 10.93 -3.26 -8.00
C ILE A 47 11.38 -3.07 -6.55
N VAL A 48 11.89 -1.89 -6.20
CA VAL A 48 12.35 -1.60 -4.83
C VAL A 48 11.19 -1.70 -3.85
N CYS A 49 10.03 -1.12 -4.18
CA CYS A 49 8.84 -1.20 -3.36
C CYS A 49 8.32 -2.64 -3.22
N ALA A 50 8.33 -3.42 -4.29
CA ALA A 50 7.90 -4.81 -4.28
C ALA A 50 8.85 -5.67 -3.42
N VAL A 51 10.16 -5.53 -3.59
CA VAL A 51 11.16 -6.26 -2.79
C VAL A 51 11.02 -5.90 -1.32
N TYR A 52 10.89 -4.62 -0.99
CA TYR A 52 10.68 -4.16 0.39
C TYR A 52 9.40 -4.76 0.99
N SER A 53 8.26 -4.62 0.31
CA SER A 53 6.97 -5.10 0.78
C SER A 53 6.92 -6.62 0.93
N CYS A 54 7.50 -7.37 -0.02
CA CYS A 54 7.59 -8.83 0.07
C CYS A 54 8.51 -9.26 1.22
N SER A 55 9.67 -8.60 1.40
CA SER A 55 10.57 -8.89 2.52
C SER A 55 9.89 -8.66 3.86
N PHE A 56 9.16 -7.55 3.97
CA PHE A 56 8.42 -7.22 5.18
C PHE A 56 7.26 -8.20 5.45
N PHE A 57 6.54 -8.61 4.40
CA PHE A 57 5.52 -9.65 4.49
C PHE A 57 6.10 -10.96 5.04
N VAL A 58 7.23 -11.40 4.51
CA VAL A 58 7.92 -12.61 4.97
C VAL A 58 8.34 -12.47 6.45
N LEU A 59 8.93 -11.35 6.83
CA LEU A 59 9.30 -11.08 8.23
C LEU A 59 8.10 -11.13 9.17
N MET A 60 6.96 -10.55 8.78
CA MET A 60 5.73 -10.55 9.58
C MET A 60 5.08 -11.93 9.67
N MET A 61 5.24 -12.79 8.67
CA MET A 61 4.73 -14.16 8.72
C MET A 61 5.56 -15.05 9.65
N PHE A 62 6.88 -14.91 9.64
CA PHE A 62 7.78 -15.77 10.41
C PHE A 62 8.08 -15.25 11.82
N LEU A 63 8.15 -13.94 12.02
CA LEU A 63 8.61 -13.30 13.25
C LEU A 63 7.59 -12.32 13.89
N PRO A 64 6.28 -12.59 13.87
CA PRO A 64 5.29 -11.65 14.41
C PRO A 64 5.44 -11.43 15.93
N ASN A 65 5.89 -12.44 16.67
CA ASN A 65 6.11 -12.34 18.11
C ASN A 65 7.21 -11.34 18.47
N VAL A 66 8.27 -11.23 17.64
CA VAL A 66 9.36 -10.27 17.83
C VAL A 66 8.82 -8.85 17.74
N PHE A 67 8.00 -8.57 16.71
CA PHE A 67 7.40 -7.26 16.55
C PHE A 67 6.37 -6.94 17.64
N ALA A 68 5.57 -7.91 18.07
CA ALA A 68 4.62 -7.71 19.16
C ALA A 68 5.33 -7.45 20.50
N SER A 69 6.44 -8.15 20.79
CA SER A 69 7.20 -8.00 22.04
C SER A 69 7.90 -6.64 22.18
N ILE A 70 8.14 -5.91 21.09
CA ILE A 70 8.67 -4.53 21.15
C ILE A 70 7.68 -3.59 21.85
N PHE A 71 6.38 -3.88 21.75
CA PHE A 71 5.31 -3.00 22.24
C PHE A 71 4.64 -3.46 23.53
N THR A 72 4.82 -4.73 23.91
CA THR A 72 4.23 -5.27 25.15
C THR A 72 5.05 -6.42 25.72
N SER A 73 5.16 -6.45 27.06
CA SER A 73 5.81 -7.55 27.81
C SER A 73 4.82 -8.63 28.27
N ASP A 74 3.51 -8.43 28.04
CA ASP A 74 2.48 -9.40 28.39
C ASP A 74 2.45 -10.54 27.38
N VAL A 75 2.74 -11.77 27.82
CA VAL A 75 2.84 -12.97 26.98
C VAL A 75 1.50 -13.31 26.31
N ALA A 76 0.39 -13.19 27.04
CA ALA A 76 -0.94 -13.50 26.51
C ALA A 76 -1.33 -12.50 25.41
N LEU A 77 -1.07 -11.19 25.64
CA LEU A 77 -1.33 -10.13 24.67
C LEU A 77 -0.40 -10.25 23.46
N THR A 78 0.85 -10.65 23.65
CA THR A 78 1.83 -10.87 22.56
C THR A 78 1.34 -11.96 21.62
N SER A 79 0.92 -13.10 22.13
CA SER A 79 0.44 -14.24 21.33
C SER A 79 -0.82 -13.88 20.53
N TYR A 80 -1.80 -13.22 21.15
CA TYR A 80 -3.01 -12.77 20.49
C TYR A 80 -2.68 -11.75 19.38
N THR A 81 -1.86 -10.75 19.72
CA THR A 81 -1.45 -9.69 18.78
C THR A 81 -0.68 -10.27 17.59
N ALA A 82 0.19 -11.25 17.81
CA ALA A 82 0.96 -11.90 16.73
C ALA A 82 0.04 -12.61 15.72
N ASN A 83 -0.99 -13.31 16.19
CA ASN A 83 -1.95 -13.98 15.30
C ASN A 83 -2.77 -12.99 14.47
N VAL A 84 -3.28 -11.94 15.12
CA VAL A 84 -4.05 -10.89 14.42
C VAL A 84 -3.16 -10.09 13.46
N MET A 85 -1.89 -9.85 13.84
CA MET A 85 -0.91 -9.14 13.01
C MET A 85 -0.62 -9.87 11.70
N ARG A 86 -0.51 -11.21 11.72
CA ARG A 86 -0.35 -12.01 10.48
C ARG A 86 -1.47 -11.75 9.50
N ILE A 87 -2.70 -11.67 9.99
CA ILE A 87 -3.89 -11.45 9.15
C ILE A 87 -3.92 -10.02 8.63
N TYR A 88 -3.75 -9.06 9.53
CA TYR A 88 -3.76 -7.63 9.18
C TYR A 88 -2.67 -7.27 8.17
N MET A 89 -1.48 -7.87 8.31
CA MET A 89 -0.34 -7.64 7.43
C MET A 89 -0.35 -8.51 6.15
N ALA A 90 -1.34 -9.39 5.99
CA ALA A 90 -1.45 -10.22 4.78
C ALA A 90 -1.57 -9.39 3.48
N GLY A 91 -2.13 -8.18 3.56
CA GLY A 91 -2.24 -7.25 2.42
C GLY A 91 -0.98 -6.43 2.11
N ILE A 92 0.05 -6.46 2.98
CA ILE A 92 1.19 -5.53 2.87
C ILE A 92 1.99 -5.68 1.57
N PHE A 93 2.05 -6.90 1.00
CA PHE A 93 2.71 -7.10 -0.28
C PHE A 93 2.02 -6.33 -1.41
N ALA A 94 0.69 -6.17 -1.35
CA ALA A 94 -0.07 -5.45 -2.35
C ALA A 94 0.08 -3.92 -2.21
N THR A 95 0.35 -3.43 -0.99
CA THR A 95 0.51 -1.98 -0.75
C THR A 95 1.72 -1.39 -1.45
N GLY A 96 2.81 -2.15 -1.61
CA GLY A 96 4.00 -1.69 -2.36
C GLY A 96 3.68 -1.34 -3.80
N PHE A 97 2.93 -2.19 -4.49
CA PHE A 97 2.45 -1.94 -5.85
C PHE A 97 1.49 -0.76 -5.90
N GLN A 98 0.54 -0.70 -4.98
CA GLN A 98 -0.45 0.36 -4.93
C GLN A 98 0.19 1.73 -4.72
N ILE A 99 1.07 1.86 -3.73
CA ILE A 99 1.71 3.13 -3.38
C ILE A 99 2.60 3.62 -4.53
N SER A 100 3.39 2.74 -5.14
CA SER A 100 4.24 3.10 -6.29
C SER A 100 3.41 3.59 -7.47
N CYS A 101 2.36 2.88 -7.88
CA CYS A 101 1.47 3.32 -8.97
C CYS A 101 0.77 4.65 -8.63
N GLN A 102 0.29 4.81 -7.40
CA GLN A 102 -0.43 6.00 -6.97
C GLN A 102 0.48 7.23 -6.93
N ASN A 103 1.71 7.11 -6.42
CA ASN A 103 2.68 8.19 -6.40
C ASN A 103 3.18 8.55 -7.81
N THR A 104 3.32 7.56 -8.67
CA THR A 104 3.64 7.82 -10.09
C THR A 104 2.56 8.69 -10.75
N PHE A 105 1.28 8.47 -10.47
CA PHE A 105 0.22 9.36 -10.97
C PHE A 105 0.40 10.79 -10.46
N VAL A 106 0.81 10.99 -9.21
CA VAL A 106 1.11 12.33 -8.67
C VAL A 106 2.30 12.94 -9.43
N GLY A 107 3.37 12.18 -9.63
CA GLY A 107 4.55 12.62 -10.39
C GLY A 107 4.25 12.97 -11.85
N LEU A 108 3.24 12.36 -12.45
CA LEU A 108 2.72 12.66 -13.79
C LEU A 108 1.67 13.78 -13.81
N SER A 109 1.54 14.56 -12.74
CA SER A 109 0.54 15.63 -12.59
C SER A 109 -0.91 15.17 -12.68
N GLN A 110 -1.18 13.89 -12.37
CA GLN A 110 -2.52 13.29 -12.35
C GLN A 110 -3.07 13.15 -10.92
N ALA A 111 -2.96 14.19 -10.11
CA ALA A 111 -3.37 14.20 -8.70
C ALA A 111 -4.84 13.79 -8.50
N LYS A 112 -5.74 14.13 -9.44
CA LYS A 112 -7.17 13.74 -9.37
C LYS A 112 -7.36 12.23 -9.41
N ILE A 113 -6.58 11.50 -10.22
CA ILE A 113 -6.63 10.04 -10.30
C ILE A 113 -6.10 9.45 -9.00
N SER A 114 -4.97 9.94 -8.51
CA SER A 114 -4.38 9.49 -7.24
C SER A 114 -5.35 9.73 -6.07
N LEU A 115 -5.98 10.90 -5.98
CA LEU A 115 -6.98 11.21 -4.96
C LEU A 115 -8.18 10.25 -5.03
N PHE A 116 -8.71 10.00 -6.24
CA PHE A 116 -9.81 9.06 -6.42
C PHE A 116 -9.45 7.66 -5.92
N LEU A 117 -8.26 7.16 -6.24
CA LEU A 117 -7.79 5.84 -5.78
C LEU A 117 -7.61 5.79 -4.25
N ALA A 118 -7.16 6.88 -3.63
CA ALA A 118 -7.04 6.99 -2.18
C ALA A 118 -8.43 6.96 -1.49
N VAL A 119 -9.38 7.73 -2.01
CA VAL A 119 -10.77 7.75 -1.55
C VAL A 119 -11.43 6.39 -1.74
N LEU A 120 -11.23 5.75 -2.89
CA LEU A 120 -11.74 4.42 -3.19
C LEU A 120 -11.26 3.40 -2.14
N ARG A 121 -9.97 3.40 -1.81
CA ARG A 121 -9.42 2.48 -0.81
C ARG A 121 -10.03 2.70 0.57
N LYS A 122 -10.01 3.94 1.07
CA LYS A 122 -10.37 4.24 2.47
C LYS A 122 -11.88 4.39 2.69
N LEU A 123 -12.60 5.06 1.78
CA LEU A 123 -14.02 5.33 1.96
C LEU A 123 -14.92 4.29 1.28
N ILE A 124 -14.59 3.89 0.05
CA ILE A 124 -15.48 3.04 -0.74
C ILE A 124 -15.26 1.55 -0.44
N LEU A 125 -14.02 1.13 -0.16
CA LEU A 125 -13.71 -0.27 0.14
C LEU A 125 -13.64 -0.55 1.63
N LEU A 126 -12.80 0.18 2.38
CA LEU A 126 -12.54 -0.17 3.77
C LEU A 126 -13.76 0.06 4.67
N ILE A 127 -14.45 1.20 4.59
CA ILE A 127 -15.60 1.49 5.47
C ILE A 127 -16.74 0.48 5.29
N PRO A 128 -17.22 0.17 4.07
CA PRO A 128 -18.23 -0.86 3.91
C PRO A 128 -17.79 -2.23 4.37
N LEU A 129 -16.52 -2.63 4.13
CA LEU A 129 -16.00 -3.91 4.58
C LEU A 129 -16.00 -4.04 6.10
N ILE A 130 -15.60 -2.98 6.83
CA ILE A 130 -15.64 -2.95 8.30
C ILE A 130 -17.07 -3.09 8.82
N LEU A 131 -18.07 -2.60 8.12
CA LEU A 131 -19.48 -2.69 8.52
C LEU A 131 -20.11 -4.02 8.12
N ILE A 132 -19.76 -4.55 6.96
CA ILE A 132 -20.40 -5.73 6.37
C ILE A 132 -19.78 -7.04 6.92
N LEU A 133 -18.46 -7.15 6.96
CA LEU A 133 -17.81 -8.40 7.40
C LEU A 133 -18.23 -8.89 8.80
N PRO A 134 -18.38 -8.02 9.83
CA PRO A 134 -18.82 -8.46 11.15
C PRO A 134 -20.27 -8.98 11.20
N VAL A 135 -21.09 -8.72 10.15
CA VAL A 135 -22.45 -9.26 10.06
C VAL A 135 -22.42 -10.73 9.63
N PHE A 136 -21.45 -11.10 8.79
CA PHE A 136 -21.32 -12.46 8.24
C PHE A 136 -20.43 -13.38 9.04
N MET A 137 -19.57 -12.83 9.93
CA MET A 137 -18.61 -13.61 10.70
C MET A 137 -18.99 -13.67 12.18
N SER A 138 -18.82 -14.85 12.79
CA SER A 138 -19.10 -15.05 14.22
C SER A 138 -18.14 -14.26 15.12
N ASP A 139 -16.87 -14.14 14.72
CA ASP A 139 -15.87 -13.33 15.42
C ASP A 139 -15.81 -11.93 14.77
N LYS A 140 -16.49 -10.98 15.43
CA LYS A 140 -16.58 -9.59 14.97
C LYS A 140 -15.23 -8.87 14.97
N VAL A 141 -14.35 -9.20 15.92
CA VAL A 141 -13.03 -8.59 16.05
C VAL A 141 -12.13 -9.04 14.90
N PHE A 142 -12.11 -10.33 14.63
CA PHE A 142 -11.40 -10.91 13.50
C PHE A 142 -11.88 -10.34 12.14
N ALA A 143 -13.18 -10.18 11.99
CA ALA A 143 -13.78 -9.62 10.77
C ALA A 143 -13.29 -8.19 10.48
N VAL A 144 -13.19 -7.34 11.50
CA VAL A 144 -12.66 -5.97 11.36
C VAL A 144 -11.19 -5.96 10.93
N PHE A 145 -10.37 -6.86 11.49
CA PHE A 145 -8.96 -6.97 11.09
C PHE A 145 -8.79 -7.53 9.68
N LEU A 146 -9.68 -8.41 9.24
CA LEU A 146 -9.66 -8.96 7.88
C LEU A 146 -10.09 -7.91 6.82
N ALA A 147 -10.86 -6.91 7.20
CA ALA A 147 -11.31 -5.86 6.28
C ALA A 147 -10.14 -5.08 5.65
N GLU A 148 -9.07 -4.82 6.42
CA GLU A 148 -7.90 -4.07 5.92
C GLU A 148 -7.18 -4.80 4.77
N PRO A 149 -6.69 -6.05 4.92
CA PRO A 149 -5.99 -6.75 3.83
C PRO A 149 -6.89 -6.99 2.62
N VAL A 150 -8.18 -7.24 2.80
CA VAL A 150 -9.13 -7.39 1.69
C VAL A 150 -9.27 -6.08 0.93
N SER A 151 -9.44 -4.96 1.65
CA SER A 151 -9.48 -3.62 1.05
C SER A 151 -8.20 -3.29 0.30
N ASP A 152 -7.05 -3.62 0.87
CA ASP A 152 -5.74 -3.36 0.27
C ASP A 152 -5.52 -4.13 -1.03
N ILE A 153 -5.86 -5.40 -1.06
CA ILE A 153 -5.75 -6.24 -2.27
C ILE A 153 -6.69 -5.73 -3.37
N LEU A 154 -7.94 -5.42 -3.03
CA LEU A 154 -8.91 -4.87 -3.99
C LEU A 154 -8.44 -3.51 -4.52
N ALA A 155 -8.00 -2.62 -3.65
CA ALA A 155 -7.51 -1.29 -4.04
C ALA A 155 -6.24 -1.39 -4.88
N ALA A 156 -5.30 -2.28 -4.55
CA ALA A 156 -4.11 -2.52 -5.35
C ALA A 156 -4.46 -3.04 -6.75
N THR A 157 -5.43 -3.94 -6.85
CA THR A 157 -5.90 -4.47 -8.13
C THR A 157 -6.49 -3.35 -9.00
N VAL A 158 -7.42 -2.54 -8.46
CA VAL A 158 -8.03 -1.42 -9.19
C VAL A 158 -6.96 -0.38 -9.58
N THR A 159 -6.02 -0.08 -8.68
CA THR A 159 -4.94 0.88 -8.94
C THR A 159 -4.04 0.38 -10.07
N THR A 160 -3.66 -0.90 -10.04
CA THR A 160 -2.80 -1.51 -11.08
C THR A 160 -3.50 -1.52 -12.44
N ILE A 161 -4.77 -1.92 -12.51
CA ILE A 161 -5.55 -1.89 -13.77
C ILE A 161 -5.66 -0.45 -14.30
N THR A 162 -5.98 0.50 -13.43
CA THR A 162 -6.07 1.92 -13.81
C THR A 162 -4.72 2.43 -14.31
N PHE A 163 -3.63 2.04 -13.67
CA PHE A 163 -2.29 2.42 -14.06
C PHE A 163 -1.92 1.85 -15.44
N MET A 164 -2.09 0.56 -15.65
CA MET A 164 -1.79 -0.09 -16.94
C MET A 164 -2.57 0.52 -18.11
N THR A 165 -3.82 0.88 -17.89
CA THR A 165 -4.69 1.45 -18.94
C THR A 165 -4.40 2.92 -19.23
N ARG A 166 -3.93 3.70 -18.24
CA ARG A 166 -3.76 5.14 -18.36
C ARG A 166 -2.32 5.61 -18.52
N PHE A 167 -1.35 4.88 -17.98
CA PHE A 167 0.05 5.29 -17.94
C PHE A 167 0.62 5.67 -19.32
N ASN A 168 0.50 4.77 -20.30
CA ASN A 168 1.00 5.02 -21.65
C ASN A 168 0.25 6.17 -22.36
N LYS A 169 -1.05 6.33 -22.08
CA LYS A 169 -1.86 7.42 -22.64
C LYS A 169 -1.43 8.78 -22.08
N ILE A 170 -1.08 8.83 -20.78
CA ILE A 170 -0.60 10.05 -20.12
C ILE A 170 0.78 10.43 -20.68
N LEU A 171 1.69 9.46 -20.81
CA LEU A 171 3.00 9.70 -21.40
C LEU A 171 2.92 10.22 -22.85
N ALA A 172 2.01 9.69 -23.65
CA ALA A 172 1.80 10.10 -25.02
C ALA A 172 1.25 11.55 -25.15
N LYS A 173 0.45 12.00 -24.15
CA LYS A 173 -0.07 13.38 -24.13
C LYS A 173 0.98 14.41 -23.71
N GLY A 174 2.01 13.96 -23.00
CA GLY A 174 3.01 14.85 -22.42
C GLY A 174 2.50 15.72 -21.26
N PRO A 175 3.37 16.57 -20.69
CA PRO A 175 3.00 17.47 -19.61
C PRO A 175 1.97 18.50 -20.09
N GLN A 176 0.87 18.61 -19.33
CA GLN A 176 -0.11 19.68 -19.58
C GLN A 176 0.50 20.98 -19.05
N ARG A 177 0.79 21.91 -19.96
CA ARG A 177 1.20 23.28 -19.64
C ARG A 177 0.00 24.10 -19.21
#